data_17a2b912e945cc6ee99985f92e3f1f8d
#
_entry.id   17a2b912e945cc6ee99985f92e3f1f8d
#
_cell.length_a   1.000
_cell.length_b   1.000
_cell.length_c   1.000
_cell.angle_alpha   90.00
_cell.angle_beta   90.00
_cell.angle_gamma   90.00
#
_symmetry.space_group_name_H-M   'P 1'
#
loop_
_entity.id
_entity.type
_entity.pdbx_description
1 polymer ?
#
loop_
_entity_poly.entity_id
_entity_poly.type
_entity_poly.pdbx_seq_one_letter_code
_entity_poly.pdbx_strand_id
1 'polypeptide(L)'
;MTPLRLRAAFAVLALTAAGLVSGTVAATQSKAVVDTNNYIARAADAAKASKAKYGVPRAVTIAQSILESSWGRSGLTTKYNNYFGIKCSPLVSPYQTGCVAVKSYEYVKGKKKLYVSRFRTYSSMEKSFLDHGRLLDYADRYNAAFKYPNDPDRFIREVHKAGYATDPNYSKSVIALMQRYNLYRYDGITTVPGVDPNAVLIASLAPLAQRNEAATGVPASVTIAQGLFHSGSGRNTLATRAKNYFAMVCGKVRSKVASGCLTVNGTRYNRYGSLNDSVTDQGIVLSTRPRYAKAMKLAGDPKAFLSAVAKAGWSSSTTYVSSVYKLISRYGLTKFDLNISTTLTKGGRGAKVTALQHLLTNAGQKVSTTGYFGTSTVAAVKAYQKRQGLQITGRADPLTLTRITPDVTSGAKGSRVAAVQVLLKARKYTVNSTHTFAATTLKAVKALQKKYRLTQDGVVGERTWGVLFG
;
A
#
# COMPACT_ATOMS: atom_id res chain seq x y z
N MET A 1 -42.23 -39.10 8.70
CA MET A 1 -41.55 -38.07 9.56
C MET A 1 -40.73 -37.19 8.63
N THR A 2 -41.28 -36.02 8.29
CA THR A 2 -40.68 -35.05 7.33
C THR A 2 -39.71 -34.18 8.07
N PRO A 3 -38.46 -33.96 7.59
CA PRO A 3 -37.53 -33.04 8.27
C PRO A 3 -37.90 -31.58 8.02
N LEU A 4 -38.10 -30.87 9.09
CA LEU A 4 -38.36 -29.43 9.15
C LEU A 4 -37.16 -28.67 8.57
N ARG A 5 -37.34 -28.07 7.40
CA ARG A 5 -36.33 -27.17 6.78
C ARG A 5 -36.29 -25.87 7.55
N LEU A 6 -35.30 -25.71 8.43
CA LEU A 6 -35.00 -24.44 9.07
C LEU A 6 -34.31 -23.52 8.03
N ARG A 7 -35.07 -22.56 7.48
CA ARG A 7 -34.52 -21.47 6.67
C ARG A 7 -33.85 -20.46 7.61
N ALA A 8 -32.56 -20.61 7.85
CA ALA A 8 -31.77 -19.56 8.49
C ALA A 8 -31.44 -18.51 7.42
N ALA A 9 -32.14 -17.38 7.46
CA ALA A 9 -31.84 -16.21 6.66
C ALA A 9 -30.57 -15.52 7.19
N PHE A 10 -29.44 -15.74 6.56
CA PHE A 10 -28.22 -14.99 6.79
C PHE A 10 -28.19 -13.80 5.83
N ALA A 11 -28.69 -12.65 6.26
CA ALA A 11 -28.47 -11.39 5.56
C ALA A 11 -27.12 -10.83 6.00
N VAL A 12 -26.15 -10.81 5.12
CA VAL A 12 -24.93 -9.99 5.24
C VAL A 12 -25.33 -8.57 4.86
N LEU A 13 -25.13 -7.64 5.79
CA LEU A 13 -25.47 -6.24 5.58
C LEU A 13 -24.45 -5.60 4.65
N ALA A 14 -24.81 -5.40 3.38
CA ALA A 14 -24.04 -4.56 2.49
C ALA A 14 -24.21 -3.09 2.92
N LEU A 15 -23.14 -2.47 3.44
CA LEU A 15 -23.08 -1.03 3.55
C LEU A 15 -23.00 -0.46 2.13
N THR A 16 -24.11 0.03 1.63
CA THR A 16 -24.19 0.78 0.37
C THR A 16 -23.28 2.00 0.45
N ALA A 17 -22.33 2.08 -0.45
CA ALA A 17 -21.66 3.33 -0.79
C ALA A 17 -22.68 4.20 -1.53
N ALA A 18 -23.38 5.05 -0.79
CA ALA A 18 -24.32 6.00 -1.35
C ALA A 18 -23.62 7.29 -1.77
N GLY A 19 -23.79 7.62 -3.02
CA GLY A 19 -24.14 8.91 -3.57
C GLY A 19 -23.32 10.15 -3.18
N LEU A 20 -22.70 10.74 -4.19
CA LEU A 20 -22.35 12.15 -4.26
C LEU A 20 -23.62 13.01 -4.05
N VAL A 21 -23.68 13.74 -2.96
CA VAL A 21 -24.56 14.90 -2.79
C VAL A 21 -23.69 16.06 -2.37
N SER A 22 -23.70 17.10 -3.22
CA SER A 22 -23.13 18.41 -2.97
C SER A 22 -23.87 19.08 -1.81
N GLY A 23 -23.12 19.58 -0.83
CA GLY A 23 -23.71 20.44 0.20
C GLY A 23 -22.89 20.50 1.48
N THR A 24 -22.29 21.67 1.71
CA THR A 24 -21.80 22.26 2.98
C THR A 24 -20.71 21.52 3.77
N VAL A 25 -19.63 22.25 3.92
CA VAL A 25 -18.39 21.96 4.63
C VAL A 25 -18.66 21.63 6.11
N ALA A 26 -18.62 20.34 6.45
CA ALA A 26 -18.38 19.88 7.80
C ALA A 26 -16.93 19.37 7.89
N ALA A 27 -16.24 19.72 8.97
CA ALA A 27 -14.84 19.41 9.21
C ALA A 27 -14.48 17.97 8.89
N THR A 28 -13.74 17.75 7.80
CA THR A 28 -13.19 16.45 7.42
C THR A 28 -12.06 16.08 8.38
N GLN A 29 -12.35 15.13 9.27
CA GLN A 29 -11.30 14.36 9.94
C GLN A 29 -10.37 13.80 8.86
N SER A 30 -9.08 14.05 8.98
CA SER A 30 -8.06 13.50 8.09
C SER A 30 -8.19 11.97 8.06
N LYS A 31 -8.70 11.39 6.98
CA LYS A 31 -8.64 9.95 6.74
C LYS A 31 -7.17 9.56 6.70
N ALA A 32 -6.69 8.87 7.72
CA ALA A 32 -5.37 8.24 7.70
C ALA A 32 -5.26 7.42 6.41
N VAL A 33 -4.22 7.67 5.63
CA VAL A 33 -3.93 6.89 4.42
C VAL A 33 -3.80 5.43 4.83
N VAL A 34 -4.61 4.57 4.23
CA VAL A 34 -4.56 3.14 4.50
C VAL A 34 -3.26 2.60 3.94
N ASP A 35 -2.42 2.01 4.77
CA ASP A 35 -1.34 1.16 4.25
C ASP A 35 -1.94 -0.14 3.73
N THR A 36 -2.39 -0.06 2.47
CA THR A 36 -3.03 -1.18 1.78
C THR A 36 -2.10 -2.39 1.65
N ASN A 37 -0.79 -2.16 1.56
CA ASN A 37 0.19 -3.24 1.42
C ASN A 37 0.37 -4.02 2.72
N ASN A 38 0.45 -3.32 3.86
CA ASN A 38 0.53 -3.98 5.17
C ASN A 38 -0.76 -4.74 5.49
N TYR A 39 -1.93 -4.15 5.19
CA TYR A 39 -3.19 -4.87 5.36
C TYR A 39 -3.23 -6.15 4.53
N ILE A 40 -2.90 -6.06 3.22
CA ILE A 40 -2.89 -7.21 2.31
C ILE A 40 -1.90 -8.29 2.78
N ALA A 41 -0.71 -7.92 3.25
CA ALA A 41 0.28 -8.88 3.75
C ALA A 41 -0.29 -9.69 4.94
N ARG A 42 -0.84 -9.01 5.94
CA ARG A 42 -1.47 -9.66 7.11
C ARG A 42 -2.68 -10.50 6.72
N ALA A 43 -3.54 -9.99 5.83
CA ALA A 43 -4.70 -10.71 5.32
C ALA A 43 -4.29 -11.96 4.52
N ALA A 44 -3.18 -11.89 3.77
CA ALA A 44 -2.66 -13.01 3.00
C ALA A 44 -2.15 -14.16 3.90
N ASP A 45 -1.54 -13.83 5.04
CA ASP A 45 -1.12 -14.82 6.02
C ASP A 45 -2.33 -15.49 6.67
N ALA A 46 -3.33 -14.71 7.10
CA ALA A 46 -4.57 -15.25 7.66
C ALA A 46 -5.37 -16.09 6.63
N ALA A 47 -5.44 -15.65 5.38
CA ALA A 47 -6.10 -16.37 4.29
C ALA A 47 -5.39 -17.68 3.92
N LYS A 48 -4.08 -17.80 4.15
CA LYS A 48 -3.32 -19.03 3.93
C LYS A 48 -3.85 -20.17 4.80
N ALA A 49 -4.05 -19.92 6.09
CA ALA A 49 -4.61 -20.90 7.02
C ALA A 49 -6.05 -21.29 6.64
N SER A 50 -6.88 -20.32 6.25
CA SER A 50 -8.26 -20.55 5.80
C SER A 50 -8.32 -21.41 4.53
N LYS A 51 -7.50 -21.11 3.52
CA LYS A 51 -7.43 -21.93 2.28
C LYS A 51 -6.98 -23.35 2.57
N ALA A 52 -5.96 -23.54 3.38
CA ALA A 52 -5.42 -24.86 3.71
C ALA A 52 -6.49 -25.76 4.39
N LYS A 53 -7.39 -25.16 5.18
CA LYS A 53 -8.39 -25.91 5.95
C LYS A 53 -9.74 -26.04 5.24
N TYR A 54 -10.16 -25.02 4.51
CA TYR A 54 -11.50 -24.89 3.95
C TYR A 54 -11.55 -24.71 2.43
N GLY A 55 -10.43 -24.68 1.74
CA GLY A 55 -10.38 -24.63 0.27
C GLY A 55 -10.75 -23.29 -0.37
N VAL A 56 -11.15 -22.27 0.38
CA VAL A 56 -11.54 -20.97 -0.17
C VAL A 56 -10.34 -20.26 -0.79
N PRO A 57 -10.40 -19.77 -2.05
CA PRO A 57 -9.29 -19.06 -2.68
C PRO A 57 -8.83 -17.86 -1.85
N ARG A 58 -7.52 -17.72 -1.67
CA ARG A 58 -6.95 -16.62 -0.86
C ARG A 58 -7.30 -15.25 -1.42
N ALA A 59 -7.28 -15.11 -2.75
CA ALA A 59 -7.66 -13.88 -3.42
C ALA A 59 -9.08 -13.42 -3.04
N VAL A 60 -10.03 -14.36 -3.01
CA VAL A 60 -11.42 -14.10 -2.61
C VAL A 60 -11.48 -13.67 -1.15
N THR A 61 -10.89 -14.45 -0.25
CA THR A 61 -10.92 -14.16 1.19
C THR A 61 -10.30 -12.79 1.51
N ILE A 62 -9.14 -12.46 0.89
CA ILE A 62 -8.50 -11.15 1.09
C ILE A 62 -9.39 -10.02 0.57
N ALA A 63 -9.94 -10.15 -0.66
CA ALA A 63 -10.77 -9.10 -1.26
C ALA A 63 -12.07 -8.86 -0.48
N GLN A 64 -12.74 -9.92 -0.02
CA GLN A 64 -13.91 -9.80 0.85
C GLN A 64 -13.56 -9.13 2.16
N SER A 65 -12.45 -9.49 2.81
CA SER A 65 -12.03 -8.83 4.06
C SER A 65 -11.74 -7.35 3.87
N ILE A 66 -11.19 -6.93 2.73
CA ILE A 66 -10.98 -5.52 2.39
C ILE A 66 -12.33 -4.79 2.28
N LEU A 67 -13.27 -5.37 1.55
CA LEU A 67 -14.58 -4.77 1.29
C LEU A 67 -15.39 -4.64 2.60
N GLU A 68 -15.55 -5.74 3.33
CA GLU A 68 -16.41 -5.85 4.51
C GLU A 68 -15.86 -5.07 5.73
N SER A 69 -14.53 -5.00 5.88
CA SER A 69 -13.91 -4.33 7.02
C SER A 69 -13.47 -2.89 6.76
N SER A 70 -13.65 -2.37 5.53
CA SER A 70 -13.06 -1.10 5.10
C SER A 70 -11.55 -1.05 5.40
N TRP A 71 -10.81 -2.07 4.94
CA TRP A 71 -9.37 -2.18 5.21
C TRP A 71 -9.03 -2.36 6.70
N GLY A 72 -9.83 -3.10 7.43
CA GLY A 72 -9.63 -3.34 8.86
C GLY A 72 -9.96 -2.16 9.77
N ARG A 73 -10.68 -1.14 9.26
CA ARG A 73 -11.00 0.09 9.99
C ARG A 73 -12.42 0.15 10.53
N SER A 74 -13.28 -0.80 10.16
CA SER A 74 -14.64 -0.84 10.69
C SER A 74 -14.65 -1.02 12.21
N GLY A 75 -15.69 -0.53 12.88
CA GLY A 75 -15.82 -0.67 14.34
C GLY A 75 -15.87 -2.14 14.78
N LEU A 76 -16.47 -3.01 13.96
CA LEU A 76 -16.48 -4.46 14.21
C LEU A 76 -15.07 -5.05 14.15
N THR A 77 -14.25 -4.59 13.21
CA THR A 77 -12.88 -5.09 13.05
C THR A 77 -11.96 -4.59 14.16
N THR A 78 -11.98 -3.29 14.43
CA THR A 78 -11.04 -2.67 15.38
C THR A 78 -11.28 -3.07 16.84
N LYS A 79 -12.53 -3.35 17.19
CA LYS A 79 -12.93 -3.71 18.56
C LYS A 79 -13.03 -5.22 18.78
N TYR A 80 -13.42 -5.98 17.74
CA TYR A 80 -13.82 -7.37 17.89
C TYR A 80 -13.18 -8.33 16.89
N ASN A 81 -12.22 -7.88 16.10
CA ASN A 81 -11.53 -8.65 15.05
C ASN A 81 -12.51 -9.33 14.04
N ASN A 82 -13.71 -8.80 13.84
CA ASN A 82 -14.66 -9.34 12.88
C ASN A 82 -14.48 -8.66 11.51
N TYR A 83 -13.75 -9.32 10.62
CA TYR A 83 -13.34 -8.77 9.32
C TYR A 83 -14.38 -8.97 8.21
N PHE A 84 -15.42 -9.78 8.45
CA PHE A 84 -16.42 -10.15 7.44
C PHE A 84 -17.85 -9.82 7.86
N GLY A 85 -18.05 -9.14 8.97
CA GLY A 85 -19.40 -8.85 9.46
C GLY A 85 -20.23 -10.10 9.77
N ILE A 86 -19.60 -11.19 10.22
CA ILE A 86 -20.29 -12.45 10.48
C ILE A 86 -21.19 -12.29 11.72
N LYS A 87 -22.47 -12.55 11.53
CA LYS A 87 -23.48 -12.51 12.60
C LYS A 87 -23.46 -13.80 13.42
N CYS A 88 -23.84 -13.69 14.68
CA CYS A 88 -24.06 -14.85 15.52
C CYS A 88 -25.25 -15.66 15.04
N SER A 89 -25.15 -16.96 15.18
CA SER A 89 -26.21 -17.93 14.90
C SER A 89 -26.33 -18.90 16.08
N PRO A 90 -27.40 -19.69 16.18
CA PRO A 90 -27.52 -20.74 17.19
C PRO A 90 -26.34 -21.73 17.18
N LEU A 91 -25.78 -22.00 15.99
CA LEU A 91 -24.58 -22.81 15.87
C LEU A 91 -23.32 -21.98 16.19
N VAL A 92 -22.76 -22.21 17.36
CA VAL A 92 -21.55 -21.55 17.83
C VAL A 92 -20.34 -22.02 17.02
N SER A 93 -19.54 -21.05 16.54
CA SER A 93 -18.30 -21.38 15.83
C SER A 93 -17.16 -21.67 16.83
N PRO A 94 -16.28 -22.67 16.55
CA PRO A 94 -15.11 -22.93 17.40
C PRO A 94 -14.06 -21.80 17.35
N TYR A 95 -14.23 -20.82 16.46
CA TYR A 95 -13.30 -19.70 16.31
C TYR A 95 -13.79 -18.42 16.97
N GLN A 96 -15.09 -18.31 17.29
CA GLN A 96 -15.62 -17.14 17.94
C GLN A 96 -15.34 -17.16 19.45
N THR A 97 -15.10 -15.98 20.03
CA THR A 97 -14.93 -15.80 21.48
C THR A 97 -16.23 -15.35 22.17
N GLY A 98 -17.22 -14.93 21.39
CA GLY A 98 -18.51 -14.48 21.90
C GLY A 98 -19.34 -13.76 20.84
N CYS A 99 -20.34 -13.03 21.33
CA CYS A 99 -21.27 -12.23 20.51
C CYS A 99 -21.44 -10.84 21.09
N VAL A 100 -21.38 -9.81 20.23
CA VAL A 100 -21.65 -8.42 20.59
C VAL A 100 -22.89 -7.90 19.87
N ALA A 101 -23.74 -7.18 20.58
CA ALA A 101 -24.88 -6.48 20.01
C ALA A 101 -24.42 -5.11 19.46
N VAL A 102 -24.66 -4.86 18.16
CA VAL A 102 -24.35 -3.60 17.51
C VAL A 102 -25.63 -2.99 16.96
N LYS A 103 -25.85 -1.72 17.33
CA LYS A 103 -26.96 -0.93 16.81
C LYS A 103 -26.57 -0.36 15.44
N SER A 104 -27.39 -0.58 14.42
CA SER A 104 -27.23 -0.01 13.09
C SER A 104 -28.55 0.60 12.63
N TYR A 105 -28.47 1.66 11.82
CA TYR A 105 -29.65 2.23 11.18
C TYR A 105 -29.75 1.73 9.77
N GLU A 106 -30.90 1.20 9.41
CA GLU A 106 -31.21 0.77 8.04
C GLU A 106 -32.40 1.55 7.49
N TYR A 107 -32.39 1.83 6.19
CA TYR A 107 -33.54 2.43 5.53
C TYR A 107 -34.43 1.32 4.96
N VAL A 108 -35.63 1.19 5.49
CA VAL A 108 -36.63 0.24 5.02
C VAL A 108 -37.83 1.01 4.51
N LYS A 109 -38.14 0.89 3.22
CA LYS A 109 -39.23 1.64 2.55
C LYS A 109 -39.11 3.15 2.82
N GLY A 110 -37.88 3.73 2.69
CA GLY A 110 -37.61 5.17 2.87
C GLY A 110 -37.60 5.65 4.33
N LYS A 111 -37.90 4.83 5.32
CA LYS A 111 -37.87 5.18 6.74
C LYS A 111 -36.64 4.63 7.45
N LYS A 112 -35.93 5.48 8.19
CA LYS A 112 -34.78 5.11 9.02
C LYS A 112 -35.23 4.26 10.21
N LYS A 113 -34.82 2.98 10.27
CA LYS A 113 -35.14 2.08 11.38
C LYS A 113 -33.87 1.67 12.11
N LEU A 114 -33.97 1.59 13.43
CA LEU A 114 -32.88 1.06 14.28
C LEU A 114 -32.97 -0.47 14.34
N TYR A 115 -31.88 -1.12 13.97
CA TYR A 115 -31.71 -2.56 14.11
C TYR A 115 -30.61 -2.88 15.11
N VAL A 116 -30.84 -3.93 15.90
CA VAL A 116 -29.81 -4.51 16.78
C VAL A 116 -29.45 -5.85 16.18
N SER A 117 -28.22 -5.97 15.66
CA SER A 117 -27.69 -7.23 15.17
C SER A 117 -26.58 -7.74 16.07
N ARG A 118 -26.54 -9.04 16.31
CA ARG A 118 -25.48 -9.70 17.09
C ARG A 118 -24.40 -10.22 16.16
N PHE A 119 -23.16 -9.79 16.38
CA PHE A 119 -22.01 -10.16 15.57
C PHE A 119 -21.02 -11.00 16.39
N ARG A 120 -20.36 -11.96 15.72
CA ARG A 120 -19.31 -12.77 16.33
C ARG A 120 -18.11 -11.91 16.70
N THR A 121 -17.44 -12.23 17.81
CA THR A 121 -16.16 -11.65 18.20
C THR A 121 -15.06 -12.69 18.07
N TYR A 122 -13.83 -12.25 17.80
CA TYR A 122 -12.68 -13.14 17.60
C TYR A 122 -11.46 -12.64 18.37
N SER A 123 -10.56 -13.56 18.76
CA SER A 123 -9.30 -13.24 19.41
C SER A 123 -8.26 -12.66 18.43
N SER A 124 -8.39 -12.95 17.13
CA SER A 124 -7.44 -12.48 16.11
C SER A 124 -8.06 -12.40 14.71
N MET A 125 -7.33 -11.75 13.79
CA MET A 125 -7.65 -11.74 12.36
C MET A 125 -7.72 -13.16 11.79
N GLU A 126 -6.77 -14.03 12.14
CA GLU A 126 -6.71 -15.41 11.66
C GLU A 126 -7.98 -16.19 12.04
N LYS A 127 -8.47 -16.05 13.29
CA LYS A 127 -9.69 -16.73 13.73
C LYS A 127 -10.94 -16.26 12.98
N SER A 128 -11.02 -14.97 12.65
CA SER A 128 -12.08 -14.43 11.80
C SER A 128 -12.02 -14.98 10.37
N PHE A 129 -10.82 -15.13 9.81
CA PHE A 129 -10.59 -15.68 8.47
C PHE A 129 -10.89 -17.18 8.41
N LEU A 130 -10.52 -17.93 9.44
CA LEU A 130 -10.87 -19.35 9.56
C LEU A 130 -12.39 -19.55 9.68
N ASP A 131 -13.06 -18.68 10.43
CA ASP A 131 -14.52 -18.77 10.58
C ASP A 131 -15.25 -18.39 9.29
N HIS A 132 -14.73 -17.44 8.53
CA HIS A 132 -15.24 -17.11 7.21
C HIS A 132 -15.11 -18.30 6.24
N GLY A 133 -13.92 -18.94 6.20
CA GLY A 133 -13.72 -20.14 5.40
C GLY A 133 -14.68 -21.25 5.79
N ARG A 134 -14.83 -21.50 7.09
CA ARG A 134 -15.79 -22.48 7.64
C ARG A 134 -17.24 -22.16 7.24
N LEU A 135 -17.64 -20.89 7.30
CA LEU A 135 -18.98 -20.47 6.91
C LEU A 135 -19.30 -20.83 5.45
N LEU A 136 -18.34 -20.63 4.54
CA LEU A 136 -18.53 -20.95 3.14
C LEU A 136 -18.49 -22.45 2.88
N ASP A 137 -17.59 -23.19 3.54
CA ASP A 137 -17.43 -24.64 3.35
C ASP A 137 -18.60 -25.44 3.94
N TYR A 138 -19.12 -25.06 5.11
CA TYR A 138 -20.17 -25.81 5.81
C TYR A 138 -21.61 -25.46 5.37
N ALA A 139 -21.82 -24.40 4.62
CA ALA A 139 -23.16 -24.03 4.19
C ALA A 139 -23.42 -24.54 2.76
N ASP A 140 -24.23 -25.57 2.62
CA ASP A 140 -24.56 -26.30 1.36
C ASP A 140 -24.84 -25.38 0.17
N ARG A 141 -25.42 -24.21 0.42
CA ARG A 141 -25.72 -23.22 -0.63
C ARG A 141 -24.49 -22.76 -1.39
N TYR A 142 -23.30 -22.84 -0.79
CA TYR A 142 -22.04 -22.43 -1.41
C TYR A 142 -21.29 -23.60 -2.09
N ASN A 143 -21.76 -24.82 -2.03
CA ASN A 143 -21.10 -26.00 -2.62
C ASN A 143 -20.76 -25.81 -4.11
N ALA A 144 -21.59 -25.05 -4.85
CA ALA A 144 -21.33 -24.75 -6.25
C ALA A 144 -20.04 -23.96 -6.47
N ALA A 145 -19.64 -23.09 -5.53
CA ALA A 145 -18.41 -22.31 -5.62
C ALA A 145 -17.17 -23.21 -5.51
N PHE A 146 -17.20 -24.24 -4.68
CA PHE A 146 -16.07 -25.15 -4.45
C PHE A 146 -15.73 -26.05 -5.66
N LYS A 147 -16.56 -26.02 -6.71
CA LYS A 147 -16.21 -26.61 -8.02
C LYS A 147 -15.12 -25.79 -8.74
N TYR A 148 -14.80 -24.57 -8.28
CA TYR A 148 -13.90 -23.64 -8.92
C TYR A 148 -12.77 -23.14 -7.98
N PRO A 149 -12.03 -24.02 -7.28
CA PRO A 149 -11.04 -23.63 -6.28
C PRO A 149 -9.82 -22.88 -6.87
N ASN A 150 -9.62 -23.02 -8.19
CA ASN A 150 -8.52 -22.38 -8.93
C ASN A 150 -9.00 -21.23 -9.85
N ASP A 151 -10.28 -20.87 -9.80
CA ASP A 151 -10.89 -19.74 -10.51
C ASP A 151 -11.58 -18.82 -9.50
N PRO A 152 -10.82 -17.90 -8.85
CA PRO A 152 -11.37 -16.98 -7.84
C PRO A 152 -12.53 -16.13 -8.34
N ASP A 153 -12.52 -15.74 -9.62
CA ASP A 153 -13.60 -14.95 -10.21
C ASP A 153 -14.90 -15.72 -10.28
N ARG A 154 -14.82 -16.97 -10.71
CA ARG A 154 -15.99 -17.84 -10.77
C ARG A 154 -16.43 -18.25 -9.37
N PHE A 155 -15.50 -18.54 -8.49
CA PHE A 155 -15.79 -18.85 -7.10
C PHE A 155 -16.65 -17.75 -6.45
N ILE A 156 -16.23 -16.48 -6.54
CA ILE A 156 -16.99 -15.39 -5.91
C ILE A 156 -18.32 -15.10 -6.60
N ARG A 157 -18.45 -15.35 -7.90
CA ARG A 157 -19.75 -15.25 -8.59
C ARG A 157 -20.74 -16.29 -8.08
N GLU A 158 -20.31 -17.53 -7.87
CA GLU A 158 -21.17 -18.59 -7.29
C GLU A 158 -21.52 -18.30 -5.82
N VAL A 159 -20.56 -17.78 -5.01
CA VAL A 159 -20.82 -17.33 -3.63
C VAL A 159 -21.87 -16.20 -3.61
N HIS A 160 -21.76 -15.22 -4.50
CA HIS A 160 -22.71 -14.13 -4.62
C HIS A 160 -24.09 -14.64 -5.08
N LYS A 161 -24.15 -15.48 -6.11
CA LYS A 161 -25.38 -16.10 -6.61
C LYS A 161 -26.11 -16.92 -5.53
N ALA A 162 -25.35 -17.53 -4.63
CA ALA A 162 -25.86 -18.28 -3.48
C ALA A 162 -26.36 -17.36 -2.34
N GLY A 163 -26.38 -16.03 -2.53
CA GLY A 163 -26.95 -15.06 -1.59
C GLY A 163 -26.02 -14.69 -0.44
N TYR A 164 -24.71 -14.61 -0.68
CA TYR A 164 -23.77 -14.08 0.31
C TYR A 164 -24.01 -12.60 0.60
N ALA A 165 -24.33 -11.82 -0.45
CA ALA A 165 -24.66 -10.40 -0.36
C ALA A 165 -25.87 -10.07 -1.24
N THR A 166 -26.59 -9.00 -0.87
CA THR A 166 -27.77 -8.51 -1.61
C THR A 166 -27.44 -7.44 -2.66
N ASP A 167 -26.24 -6.85 -2.61
CA ASP A 167 -25.79 -5.88 -3.61
C ASP A 167 -25.56 -6.57 -4.96
N PRO A 168 -26.28 -6.19 -6.04
CA PRO A 168 -26.14 -6.82 -7.36
C PRO A 168 -24.74 -6.67 -7.96
N ASN A 169 -23.93 -5.73 -7.47
CA ASN A 169 -22.56 -5.53 -7.92
C ASN A 169 -21.50 -6.16 -7.01
N TYR A 170 -21.90 -6.92 -5.99
CA TYR A 170 -20.97 -7.47 -4.99
C TYR A 170 -19.82 -8.24 -5.60
N SER A 171 -20.08 -9.25 -6.42
CA SER A 171 -19.02 -10.03 -7.06
C SER A 171 -18.13 -9.20 -7.99
N LYS A 172 -18.68 -8.21 -8.69
CA LYS A 172 -17.90 -7.27 -9.51
C LYS A 172 -16.94 -6.44 -8.64
N SER A 173 -17.41 -5.96 -7.50
CA SER A 173 -16.61 -5.18 -6.55
C SER A 173 -15.46 -6.01 -5.96
N VAL A 174 -15.73 -7.26 -5.57
CA VAL A 174 -14.70 -8.19 -5.08
C VAL A 174 -13.68 -8.52 -6.17
N ILE A 175 -14.13 -8.81 -7.40
CA ILE A 175 -13.24 -9.07 -8.54
C ILE A 175 -12.38 -7.84 -8.85
N ALA A 176 -12.95 -6.64 -8.85
CA ALA A 176 -12.20 -5.42 -9.07
C ALA A 176 -11.09 -5.22 -8.02
N LEU A 177 -11.33 -5.57 -6.75
CA LEU A 177 -10.30 -5.57 -5.71
C LEU A 177 -9.23 -6.63 -5.96
N MET A 178 -9.63 -7.86 -6.35
CA MET A 178 -8.67 -8.92 -6.69
C MET A 178 -7.74 -8.49 -7.84
N GLN A 179 -8.29 -7.86 -8.88
CA GLN A 179 -7.55 -7.33 -10.03
C GLN A 179 -6.65 -6.16 -9.63
N ARG A 180 -7.23 -5.14 -8.98
CA ARG A 180 -6.52 -3.90 -8.61
C ARG A 180 -5.29 -4.15 -7.74
N TYR A 181 -5.37 -5.10 -6.81
CA TYR A 181 -4.29 -5.41 -5.86
C TYR A 181 -3.54 -6.71 -6.19
N ASN A 182 -3.81 -7.29 -7.37
CA ASN A 182 -3.21 -8.55 -7.81
C ASN A 182 -3.25 -9.64 -6.74
N LEU A 183 -4.42 -9.88 -6.18
CA LEU A 183 -4.56 -10.86 -5.11
C LEU A 183 -4.45 -12.30 -5.61
N TYR A 184 -4.68 -12.54 -6.90
CA TYR A 184 -4.54 -13.85 -7.56
C TYR A 184 -3.17 -14.51 -7.36
N ARG A 185 -2.11 -13.70 -7.19
CA ARG A 185 -0.75 -14.20 -6.91
C ARG A 185 -0.68 -15.06 -5.65
N TYR A 186 -1.57 -14.82 -4.69
CA TYR A 186 -1.63 -15.60 -3.46
C TYR A 186 -2.21 -17.00 -3.68
N ASP A 187 -2.89 -17.23 -4.79
CA ASP A 187 -3.37 -18.53 -5.25
C ASP A 187 -2.46 -19.18 -6.30
N GLY A 188 -1.30 -18.57 -6.60
CA GLY A 188 -0.37 -19.04 -7.62
C GLY A 188 -0.80 -18.73 -9.06
N ILE A 189 -1.83 -17.90 -9.23
CA ILE A 189 -2.34 -17.52 -10.56
C ILE A 189 -1.52 -16.32 -11.08
N THR A 190 -0.75 -16.56 -12.12
CA THR A 190 0.18 -15.57 -12.71
C THR A 190 -0.39 -14.84 -13.92
N THR A 191 -1.48 -15.36 -14.51
CA THR A 191 -2.16 -14.77 -15.68
C THR A 191 -3.66 -14.69 -15.43
N VAL A 192 -4.18 -13.48 -15.36
CA VAL A 192 -5.63 -13.23 -15.25
C VAL A 192 -6.10 -12.61 -16.54
N PRO A 193 -7.09 -13.16 -17.24
CA PRO A 193 -7.66 -12.56 -18.43
C PRO A 193 -8.10 -11.12 -18.19
N GLY A 194 -7.68 -10.18 -19.04
CA GLY A 194 -8.04 -8.76 -18.93
C GLY A 194 -7.20 -7.93 -17.96
N VAL A 195 -6.23 -8.54 -17.25
CA VAL A 195 -5.31 -7.79 -16.36
C VAL A 195 -3.96 -7.61 -17.05
N ASP A 196 -3.51 -6.37 -17.12
CA ASP A 196 -2.15 -6.08 -17.64
C ASP A 196 -1.09 -6.67 -16.67
N PRO A 197 -0.27 -7.63 -17.15
CA PRO A 197 0.77 -8.25 -16.30
C PRO A 197 1.78 -7.22 -15.74
N ASN A 198 1.98 -6.11 -16.45
CA ASN A 198 2.83 -5.03 -15.96
C ASN A 198 2.20 -4.32 -14.77
N ALA A 199 0.89 -4.02 -14.82
CA ALA A 199 0.19 -3.41 -13.70
C ALA A 199 0.29 -4.28 -12.44
N VAL A 200 0.19 -5.59 -12.60
CA VAL A 200 0.37 -6.59 -11.54
C VAL A 200 1.76 -6.53 -10.93
N LEU A 201 2.80 -6.56 -11.76
CA LEU A 201 4.18 -6.53 -11.27
C LEU A 201 4.55 -5.15 -10.69
N ILE A 202 4.02 -4.04 -11.25
CA ILE A 202 4.18 -2.69 -10.71
C ILE A 202 3.64 -2.63 -9.27
N ALA A 203 2.45 -3.16 -9.00
CA ALA A 203 1.86 -3.18 -7.66
C ALA A 203 2.74 -3.93 -6.66
N SER A 204 3.45 -4.97 -7.11
CA SER A 204 4.37 -5.74 -6.26
C SER A 204 5.72 -5.04 -6.07
N LEU A 205 6.26 -4.42 -7.13
CA LEU A 205 7.55 -3.76 -7.11
C LEU A 205 7.53 -2.38 -6.44
N ALA A 206 6.45 -1.59 -6.59
CA ALA A 206 6.42 -0.20 -6.15
C ALA A 206 6.80 0.00 -4.67
N PRO A 207 6.22 -0.73 -3.69
CA PRO A 207 6.61 -0.56 -2.30
C PRO A 207 8.05 -1.01 -2.00
N LEU A 208 8.56 -1.97 -2.75
CA LEU A 208 9.94 -2.44 -2.64
C LEU A 208 10.92 -1.41 -3.22
N ALA A 209 10.60 -0.88 -4.41
CA ALA A 209 11.38 0.13 -5.11
C ALA A 209 11.47 1.43 -4.31
N GLN A 210 10.38 1.87 -3.67
CA GLN A 210 10.40 3.04 -2.78
C GLN A 210 11.30 2.82 -1.54
N ARG A 211 11.26 1.63 -0.93
CA ARG A 211 12.20 1.29 0.16
C ARG A 211 13.64 1.26 -0.32
N ASN A 212 13.86 0.70 -1.51
CA ASN A 212 15.18 0.65 -2.13
C ASN A 212 15.71 2.07 -2.42
N GLU A 213 14.88 2.96 -2.98
CA GLU A 213 15.23 4.35 -3.22
C GLU A 213 15.59 5.08 -1.92
N ALA A 214 14.79 4.91 -0.85
CA ALA A 214 15.07 5.48 0.46
C ALA A 214 16.44 5.03 1.04
N ALA A 215 16.84 3.78 0.76
CA ALA A 215 18.09 3.21 1.24
C ALA A 215 19.30 3.52 0.36
N THR A 216 19.11 3.64 -0.95
CA THR A 216 20.19 3.67 -1.94
C THR A 216 20.22 4.91 -2.81
N GLY A 217 19.13 5.67 -2.90
CA GLY A 217 18.95 6.80 -3.82
C GLY A 217 18.68 6.41 -5.28
N VAL A 218 18.52 5.12 -5.58
CA VAL A 218 18.14 4.66 -6.93
C VAL A 218 16.64 4.93 -7.16
N PRO A 219 16.23 5.70 -8.20
CA PRO A 219 14.83 6.08 -8.39
C PRO A 219 13.90 4.87 -8.46
N ALA A 220 12.78 4.92 -7.76
CA ALA A 220 11.81 3.83 -7.75
C ALA A 220 11.24 3.56 -9.14
N SER A 221 10.98 4.59 -9.93
CA SER A 221 10.53 4.48 -11.32
C SER A 221 11.50 3.66 -12.17
N VAL A 222 12.81 3.88 -12.01
CA VAL A 222 13.86 3.11 -12.71
C VAL A 222 13.86 1.67 -12.23
N THR A 223 13.85 1.44 -10.93
CA THR A 223 13.81 0.08 -10.37
C THR A 223 12.61 -0.69 -10.88
N ILE A 224 11.42 -0.09 -10.87
CA ILE A 224 10.19 -0.73 -11.38
C ILE A 224 10.34 -1.04 -12.89
N ALA A 225 10.73 -0.06 -13.69
CA ALA A 225 10.84 -0.22 -15.14
C ALA A 225 11.89 -1.26 -15.55
N GLN A 226 13.05 -1.28 -14.89
CA GLN A 226 14.07 -2.32 -15.09
C GLN A 226 13.53 -3.70 -14.71
N GLY A 227 12.82 -3.81 -13.58
CA GLY A 227 12.17 -5.04 -13.15
C GLY A 227 11.17 -5.57 -14.17
N LEU A 228 10.32 -4.72 -14.74
CA LEU A 228 9.40 -5.06 -15.82
C LEU A 228 10.14 -5.56 -17.07
N PHE A 229 11.15 -4.80 -17.49
CA PHE A 229 11.92 -5.06 -18.72
C PHE A 229 12.68 -6.39 -18.63
N HIS A 230 13.52 -6.56 -17.61
CA HIS A 230 14.40 -7.71 -17.50
C HIS A 230 13.69 -9.01 -17.12
N SER A 231 12.52 -8.93 -16.51
CA SER A 231 11.75 -10.11 -16.08
C SER A 231 10.68 -10.55 -17.09
N GLY A 232 10.51 -9.83 -18.20
CA GLY A 232 9.39 -10.05 -19.10
C GLY A 232 8.05 -9.95 -18.37
N SER A 233 7.85 -8.88 -17.58
CA SER A 233 6.68 -8.69 -16.71
C SER A 233 6.53 -9.80 -15.65
N GLY A 234 7.66 -10.30 -15.14
CA GLY A 234 7.70 -11.35 -14.10
C GLY A 234 7.50 -12.78 -14.62
N ARG A 235 7.49 -13.00 -15.94
CA ARG A 235 7.11 -14.29 -16.54
C ARG A 235 8.26 -15.10 -17.11
N ASN A 236 9.43 -14.51 -17.31
CA ASN A 236 10.56 -15.24 -17.85
C ASN A 236 11.19 -16.21 -16.83
N THR A 237 12.07 -17.09 -17.31
CA THR A 237 12.75 -18.12 -16.51
C THR A 237 13.50 -17.55 -15.31
N LEU A 238 14.15 -16.39 -15.46
CA LEU A 238 14.89 -15.75 -14.38
C LEU A 238 13.97 -15.27 -13.25
N ALA A 239 12.85 -14.65 -13.58
CA ALA A 239 11.88 -14.20 -12.60
C ALA A 239 11.20 -15.38 -11.87
N THR A 240 10.78 -16.41 -12.61
CA THR A 240 9.97 -17.51 -12.08
C THR A 240 10.82 -18.52 -11.29
N ARG A 241 11.99 -18.92 -11.78
CA ARG A 241 12.83 -19.97 -11.18
C ARG A 241 13.94 -19.43 -10.26
N ALA A 242 14.47 -18.22 -10.55
CA ALA A 242 15.55 -17.63 -9.78
C ALA A 242 15.10 -16.41 -8.94
N LYS A 243 13.85 -15.93 -9.07
CA LYS A 243 13.37 -14.66 -8.51
C LYS A 243 14.30 -13.48 -8.84
N ASN A 244 14.97 -13.56 -9.98
CA ASN A 244 15.91 -12.56 -10.50
C ASN A 244 15.21 -11.67 -11.53
N TYR A 245 14.72 -10.55 -11.07
CA TYR A 245 13.92 -9.61 -11.87
C TYR A 245 14.77 -8.60 -12.67
N PHE A 246 16.09 -8.57 -12.45
CA PHE A 246 17.00 -7.59 -13.05
C PHE A 246 18.11 -8.23 -13.89
N ALA A 247 18.00 -9.53 -14.18
CA ALA A 247 18.99 -10.32 -14.90
C ALA A 247 20.42 -10.19 -14.31
N MET A 248 20.53 -10.13 -12.99
CA MET A 248 21.79 -9.98 -12.30
C MET A 248 22.64 -11.23 -12.46
N VAL A 249 23.83 -11.09 -13.07
CA VAL A 249 24.76 -12.17 -13.33
C VAL A 249 25.47 -12.61 -12.04
N CYS A 250 25.62 -13.93 -11.85
CA CYS A 250 26.37 -14.52 -10.77
C CYS A 250 27.87 -14.46 -11.08
N GLY A 251 28.55 -13.42 -10.56
CA GLY A 251 29.96 -13.19 -10.77
C GLY A 251 30.87 -14.03 -9.83
N LYS A 252 32.20 -13.87 -9.99
CA LYS A 252 33.22 -14.49 -9.10
C LYS A 252 33.00 -14.14 -7.62
N VAL A 253 32.63 -12.90 -7.34
CA VAL A 253 32.18 -12.43 -6.02
C VAL A 253 30.66 -12.44 -6.01
N ARG A 254 30.09 -13.37 -5.25
CA ARG A 254 28.63 -13.49 -5.11
C ARG A 254 28.06 -12.31 -4.31
N SER A 255 26.90 -11.84 -4.72
CA SER A 255 26.14 -10.88 -3.92
C SER A 255 25.82 -11.46 -2.53
N LYS A 256 25.96 -10.64 -1.48
CA LYS A 256 25.59 -11.03 -0.10
C LYS A 256 24.10 -11.29 0.07
N VAL A 257 23.27 -10.81 -0.87
CA VAL A 257 21.80 -10.96 -0.87
C VAL A 257 21.37 -12.23 -1.63
N ALA A 258 22.18 -12.68 -2.58
CA ALA A 258 21.85 -13.86 -3.40
C ALA A 258 21.97 -15.17 -2.60
N SER A 259 20.94 -16.03 -2.70
CA SER A 259 20.91 -17.36 -2.07
C SER A 259 21.68 -18.43 -2.85
N GLY A 260 22.06 -18.16 -4.11
CA GLY A 260 22.76 -19.10 -4.99
C GLY A 260 22.85 -18.60 -6.41
N CYS A 261 23.11 -19.51 -7.34
CA CYS A 261 23.15 -19.23 -8.78
C CYS A 261 22.24 -20.22 -9.54
N LEU A 262 21.72 -19.79 -10.69
CA LEU A 262 20.99 -20.60 -11.67
C LEU A 262 21.62 -20.40 -13.04
N THR A 263 21.93 -21.47 -13.76
CA THR A 263 22.38 -21.38 -15.16
C THR A 263 21.17 -21.37 -16.08
N VAL A 264 21.11 -20.39 -16.96
CA VAL A 264 20.09 -20.26 -18.02
C VAL A 264 20.81 -19.91 -19.31
N ASN A 265 20.64 -20.73 -20.33
CA ASN A 265 21.29 -20.56 -21.66
C ASN A 265 22.81 -20.29 -21.54
N GLY A 266 23.52 -21.13 -20.76
CA GLY A 266 24.96 -21.05 -20.57
C GLY A 266 25.43 -19.92 -19.63
N THR A 267 24.59 -18.96 -19.27
CA THR A 267 24.95 -17.85 -18.37
C THR A 267 24.50 -18.15 -16.94
N ARG A 268 25.38 -17.90 -15.97
CA ARG A 268 25.07 -18.04 -14.54
C ARG A 268 24.48 -16.74 -14.00
N TYR A 269 23.29 -16.82 -13.43
CA TYR A 269 22.57 -15.70 -12.84
C TYR A 269 22.39 -15.89 -11.35
N ASN A 270 22.33 -14.77 -10.59
CA ASN A 270 22.00 -14.81 -9.16
C ASN A 270 20.59 -15.40 -8.96
N ARG A 271 20.46 -16.23 -7.93
CA ARG A 271 19.18 -16.73 -7.42
C ARG A 271 18.87 -16.04 -6.09
N TYR A 272 17.63 -15.61 -5.89
CA TYR A 272 17.19 -14.91 -4.69
C TYR A 272 16.10 -15.69 -3.95
N GLY A 273 15.97 -15.44 -2.65
CA GLY A 273 14.90 -15.97 -1.80
C GLY A 273 13.55 -15.31 -2.08
N SER A 274 13.56 -14.03 -2.46
CA SER A 274 12.35 -13.22 -2.67
C SER A 274 12.54 -12.17 -3.76
N LEU A 275 11.42 -11.56 -4.20
CA LEU A 275 11.43 -10.36 -5.04
C LEU A 275 12.16 -9.19 -4.35
N ASN A 276 11.96 -9.05 -3.02
CA ASN A 276 12.63 -8.02 -2.23
C ASN A 276 14.15 -8.13 -2.28
N ASP A 277 14.69 -9.34 -2.21
CA ASP A 277 16.14 -9.56 -2.26
C ASP A 277 16.71 -9.15 -3.63
N SER A 278 15.98 -9.46 -4.71
CA SER A 278 16.36 -9.05 -6.06
C SER A 278 16.37 -7.52 -6.22
N VAL A 279 15.36 -6.82 -5.68
CA VAL A 279 15.29 -5.35 -5.67
C VAL A 279 16.43 -4.77 -4.83
N THR A 280 16.68 -5.33 -3.65
CA THR A 280 17.74 -4.89 -2.74
C THR A 280 19.12 -4.99 -3.40
N ASP A 281 19.41 -6.13 -4.06
CA ASP A 281 20.69 -6.33 -4.73
C ASP A 281 20.90 -5.35 -5.90
N GLN A 282 19.85 -5.10 -6.70
CA GLN A 282 19.89 -4.11 -7.76
C GLN A 282 20.26 -2.71 -7.22
N GLY A 283 19.63 -2.29 -6.12
CA GLY A 283 19.93 -1.01 -5.49
C GLY A 283 21.36 -0.93 -4.96
N ILE A 284 21.82 -1.97 -4.24
CA ILE A 284 23.20 -2.04 -3.73
C ILE A 284 24.20 -1.93 -4.90
N VAL A 285 24.01 -2.69 -5.97
CA VAL A 285 24.91 -2.67 -7.12
C VAL A 285 25.00 -1.31 -7.78
N LEU A 286 23.86 -0.63 -7.99
CA LEU A 286 23.83 0.70 -8.61
C LEU A 286 24.40 1.79 -7.70
N SER A 287 24.15 1.74 -6.39
CA SER A 287 24.58 2.78 -5.46
C SER A 287 26.02 2.65 -4.99
N THR A 288 26.59 1.42 -4.99
CA THR A 288 27.92 1.19 -4.37
C THR A 288 29.06 0.96 -5.38
N ARG A 289 28.75 0.54 -6.62
CA ARG A 289 29.82 0.29 -7.59
C ARG A 289 30.30 1.60 -8.24
N PRO A 290 31.60 1.92 -8.22
CA PRO A 290 32.13 3.22 -8.70
C PRO A 290 31.71 3.59 -10.11
N ARG A 291 31.58 2.59 -11.01
CA ARG A 291 31.17 2.83 -12.41
C ARG A 291 29.78 3.48 -12.55
N TYR A 292 28.90 3.35 -11.55
CA TYR A 292 27.56 3.96 -11.55
C TYR A 292 27.49 5.29 -10.78
N ALA A 293 28.59 5.78 -10.19
CA ALA A 293 28.60 7.01 -9.40
C ALA A 293 28.07 8.22 -10.16
N LYS A 294 28.34 8.30 -11.49
CA LYS A 294 27.80 9.37 -12.34
C LYS A 294 26.27 9.28 -12.46
N ALA A 295 25.71 8.07 -12.56
CA ALA A 295 24.27 7.88 -12.62
C ALA A 295 23.61 8.34 -11.31
N MET A 296 24.17 8.02 -10.16
CA MET A 296 23.63 8.39 -8.86
C MET A 296 23.48 9.92 -8.68
N LYS A 297 24.33 10.72 -9.33
CA LYS A 297 24.21 12.19 -9.37
C LYS A 297 23.02 12.68 -10.21
N LEU A 298 22.43 11.82 -11.01
CA LEU A 298 21.32 12.10 -11.94
C LEU A 298 20.00 11.49 -11.46
N ALA A 299 19.90 11.07 -10.22
CA ALA A 299 18.73 10.38 -9.68
C ALA A 299 17.40 11.16 -9.81
N GLY A 300 17.45 12.50 -9.87
CA GLY A 300 16.28 13.35 -10.09
C GLY A 300 15.75 13.36 -11.54
N ASP A 301 16.49 12.78 -12.50
CA ASP A 301 16.06 12.61 -13.90
C ASP A 301 16.18 11.15 -14.29
N PRO A 302 15.09 10.38 -14.27
CA PRO A 302 15.11 8.94 -14.58
C PRO A 302 15.66 8.60 -15.98
N LYS A 303 15.48 9.48 -16.98
CA LYS A 303 16.01 9.26 -18.34
C LYS A 303 17.53 9.44 -18.39
N ALA A 304 18.03 10.50 -17.79
CA ALA A 304 19.46 10.75 -17.68
C ALA A 304 20.15 9.68 -16.81
N PHE A 305 19.51 9.26 -15.72
CA PHE A 305 19.97 8.15 -14.88
C PHE A 305 20.13 6.86 -15.70
N LEU A 306 19.10 6.44 -16.42
CA LEU A 306 19.13 5.24 -17.28
C LEU A 306 20.23 5.31 -18.34
N SER A 307 20.40 6.49 -18.96
CA SER A 307 21.45 6.69 -19.96
C SER A 307 22.84 6.52 -19.37
N ALA A 308 23.08 7.07 -18.15
CA ALA A 308 24.35 6.91 -17.45
C ALA A 308 24.59 5.47 -17.00
N VAL A 309 23.55 4.76 -16.55
CA VAL A 309 23.61 3.34 -16.15
C VAL A 309 23.95 2.46 -17.35
N ALA A 310 23.30 2.69 -18.50
CA ALA A 310 23.59 1.95 -19.73
C ALA A 310 25.02 2.16 -20.22
N LYS A 311 25.49 3.43 -20.27
CA LYS A 311 26.87 3.78 -20.64
C LYS A 311 27.91 3.16 -19.70
N ALA A 312 27.54 2.92 -18.44
CA ALA A 312 28.39 2.25 -17.45
C ALA A 312 28.34 0.70 -17.58
N GLY A 313 27.76 0.16 -18.65
CA GLY A 313 27.78 -1.27 -18.95
C GLY A 313 26.72 -2.12 -18.22
N TRP A 314 25.56 -1.53 -17.89
CA TRP A 314 24.42 -2.31 -17.38
C TRP A 314 23.78 -3.15 -18.48
N SER A 315 23.73 -2.63 -19.71
CA SER A 315 23.19 -3.33 -20.87
C SER A 315 24.00 -2.97 -22.11
N SER A 316 24.24 -3.94 -22.98
CA SER A 316 24.85 -3.75 -24.28
C SER A 316 23.85 -3.36 -25.38
N SER A 317 22.56 -3.43 -25.12
CA SER A 317 21.52 -3.10 -26.10
C SER A 317 21.42 -1.59 -26.32
N THR A 318 21.50 -1.16 -27.59
CA THR A 318 21.34 0.24 -28.00
C THR A 318 19.94 0.78 -27.74
N THR A 319 18.92 -0.09 -27.73
CA THR A 319 17.53 0.26 -27.47
C THR A 319 17.14 0.19 -25.98
N TYR A 320 18.07 -0.19 -25.11
CA TYR A 320 17.78 -0.39 -23.68
C TYR A 320 17.14 0.85 -23.02
N VAL A 321 17.79 2.00 -23.16
CA VAL A 321 17.33 3.25 -22.54
C VAL A 321 15.94 3.63 -23.01
N SER A 322 15.70 3.60 -24.33
CA SER A 322 14.40 3.95 -24.92
C SER A 322 13.30 2.97 -24.48
N SER A 323 13.60 1.68 -24.43
CA SER A 323 12.65 0.62 -24.05
C SER A 323 12.25 0.73 -22.57
N VAL A 324 13.23 0.92 -21.67
CA VAL A 324 12.95 1.05 -20.24
C VAL A 324 12.25 2.38 -19.93
N TYR A 325 12.68 3.47 -20.58
CA TYR A 325 12.03 4.78 -20.37
C TYR A 325 10.60 4.82 -20.92
N LYS A 326 10.31 4.11 -22.01
CA LYS A 326 8.95 3.94 -22.51
C LYS A 326 8.01 3.30 -21.47
N LEU A 327 8.51 2.36 -20.65
CA LEU A 327 7.75 1.77 -19.54
C LEU A 327 7.50 2.82 -18.44
N ILE A 328 8.51 3.64 -18.12
CA ILE A 328 8.34 4.74 -17.13
C ILE A 328 7.21 5.67 -17.59
N SER A 329 7.25 6.12 -18.84
CA SER A 329 6.25 7.05 -19.39
C SER A 329 4.87 6.40 -19.49
N ARG A 330 4.79 5.18 -20.05
CA ARG A 330 3.52 4.48 -20.29
C ARG A 330 2.72 4.24 -19.00
N TYR A 331 3.41 3.88 -17.91
CA TYR A 331 2.78 3.57 -16.62
C TYR A 331 2.83 4.71 -15.61
N GLY A 332 3.36 5.88 -15.99
CA GLY A 332 3.50 7.03 -15.11
C GLY A 332 4.29 6.68 -13.83
N LEU A 333 5.41 5.94 -13.97
CA LEU A 333 6.11 5.36 -12.82
C LEU A 333 6.80 6.39 -11.94
N THR A 334 7.07 7.61 -12.45
CA THR A 334 7.66 8.70 -11.66
C THR A 334 6.82 9.11 -10.45
N LYS A 335 5.54 8.75 -10.42
CA LYS A 335 4.69 8.92 -9.22
C LYS A 335 5.14 8.09 -8.02
N PHE A 336 6.01 7.11 -8.21
CA PHE A 336 6.57 6.29 -7.14
C PHE A 336 7.92 6.79 -6.63
N ASP A 337 8.57 7.74 -7.34
CA ASP A 337 9.85 8.30 -6.91
C ASP A 337 9.67 9.15 -5.64
N LEU A 338 10.63 9.06 -4.74
CA LEU A 338 10.61 9.84 -3.49
C LEU A 338 11.11 11.26 -3.77
N ASN A 339 10.26 12.25 -3.56
CA ASN A 339 10.62 13.65 -3.77
C ASN A 339 11.38 14.28 -2.59
N ILE A 340 11.46 13.57 -1.45
CA ILE A 340 12.18 14.00 -0.26
C ILE A 340 13.44 13.15 -0.10
N SER A 341 14.63 13.73 -0.21
CA SER A 341 15.93 13.05 -0.05
C SER A 341 16.49 13.17 1.36
N THR A 342 15.91 14.02 2.21
CA THR A 342 16.38 14.31 3.58
C THR A 342 16.13 13.10 4.51
N THR A 343 17.09 12.85 5.40
CA THR A 343 16.90 11.96 6.56
C THR A 343 17.10 12.76 7.85
N LEU A 344 16.16 12.67 8.79
CA LEU A 344 16.27 13.28 10.11
C LEU A 344 16.48 12.18 11.16
N THR A 345 17.43 12.41 12.07
CA THR A 345 17.85 11.41 13.07
C THR A 345 17.97 12.01 14.46
N LYS A 346 18.07 11.17 15.49
CA LYS A 346 18.35 11.57 16.87
C LYS A 346 19.57 12.52 16.92
N GLY A 347 19.45 13.58 17.69
CA GLY A 347 20.44 14.64 17.79
C GLY A 347 20.23 15.82 16.82
N GLY A 348 19.47 15.62 15.73
CA GLY A 348 19.19 16.69 14.76
C GLY A 348 18.41 17.85 15.37
N ARG A 349 18.61 19.07 14.81
CA ARG A 349 17.96 20.30 15.26
C ARG A 349 17.49 21.15 14.09
N GLY A 350 16.56 22.09 14.38
CA GLY A 350 16.14 23.15 13.47
C GLY A 350 14.78 22.92 12.79
N ALA A 351 14.48 23.76 11.82
CA ALA A 351 13.15 23.87 11.20
C ALA A 351 12.59 22.57 10.60
N LYS A 352 13.46 21.73 10.00
CA LYS A 352 13.05 20.44 9.45
C LYS A 352 12.59 19.48 10.56
N VAL A 353 13.24 19.52 11.74
CA VAL A 353 12.82 18.71 12.90
C VAL A 353 11.52 19.25 13.48
N THR A 354 11.37 20.57 13.61
CA THR A 354 10.12 21.21 14.05
C THR A 354 8.96 20.84 13.12
N ALA A 355 9.17 20.90 11.80
CA ALA A 355 8.18 20.51 10.82
C ALA A 355 7.79 19.02 10.95
N LEU A 356 8.77 18.13 11.12
CA LEU A 356 8.51 16.70 11.37
C LEU A 356 7.66 16.51 12.65
N GLN A 357 7.96 17.21 13.72
CA GLN A 357 7.20 17.13 14.99
C GLN A 357 5.77 17.58 14.78
N HIS A 358 5.53 18.67 14.05
CA HIS A 358 4.18 19.08 13.66
C HIS A 358 3.46 18.03 12.79
N LEU A 359 4.16 17.40 11.85
CA LEU A 359 3.60 16.33 11.03
C LEU A 359 3.28 15.08 11.85
N LEU A 360 4.13 14.72 12.81
CA LEU A 360 3.87 13.63 13.74
C LEU A 360 2.63 13.92 14.60
N THR A 361 2.48 15.15 15.11
CA THR A 361 1.27 15.59 15.82
C THR A 361 0.04 15.50 14.92
N ASN A 362 0.13 15.99 13.68
CA ASN A 362 -0.95 15.85 12.68
C ASN A 362 -1.31 14.38 12.42
N ALA A 363 -0.34 13.49 12.48
CA ALA A 363 -0.51 12.05 12.35
C ALA A 363 -0.97 11.36 13.66
N GLY A 364 -1.34 12.13 14.71
CA GLY A 364 -1.86 11.62 15.98
C GLY A 364 -0.80 11.07 16.94
N GLN A 365 0.49 11.42 16.74
CA GLN A 365 1.54 11.09 17.70
C GLN A 365 1.65 12.18 18.77
N LYS A 366 1.87 11.80 20.02
CA LYS A 366 2.17 12.73 21.12
C LYS A 366 3.66 13.09 21.08
N VAL A 367 3.99 14.31 20.63
CA VAL A 367 5.37 14.82 20.58
C VAL A 367 5.38 16.33 20.69
N SER A 368 6.31 16.88 21.47
CA SER A 368 6.51 18.33 21.59
C SER A 368 7.30 18.89 20.41
N THR A 369 6.95 20.10 19.97
CA THR A 369 7.58 20.79 18.82
C THR A 369 8.77 21.64 19.29
N THR A 370 9.81 20.97 19.78
CA THR A 370 11.02 21.61 20.36
C THR A 370 12.07 21.97 19.31
N GLY A 371 11.92 21.47 18.09
CA GLY A 371 12.97 21.58 17.07
C GLY A 371 14.21 20.70 17.34
N TYR A 372 14.20 19.87 18.38
CA TYR A 372 15.23 18.89 18.71
C TYR A 372 14.72 17.46 18.53
N PHE A 373 15.44 16.66 17.78
CA PHE A 373 15.11 15.26 17.56
C PHE A 373 15.60 14.41 18.74
N GLY A 374 14.91 14.53 19.86
CA GLY A 374 15.20 13.82 21.10
C GLY A 374 14.55 12.42 21.15
N THR A 375 14.61 11.78 22.31
CA THR A 375 14.05 10.43 22.55
C THR A 375 12.55 10.36 22.31
N SER A 376 11.80 11.41 22.67
CA SER A 376 10.35 11.50 22.41
C SER A 376 10.04 11.51 20.89
N THR A 377 10.85 12.26 20.11
CA THR A 377 10.70 12.27 18.64
C THR A 377 11.04 10.91 18.04
N VAL A 378 12.10 10.23 18.51
CA VAL A 378 12.42 8.85 18.12
C VAL A 378 11.27 7.91 18.39
N ALA A 379 10.67 7.98 19.58
CA ALA A 379 9.52 7.14 19.96
C ALA A 379 8.30 7.41 19.05
N ALA A 380 8.00 8.69 18.79
CA ALA A 380 6.90 9.08 17.91
C ALA A 380 7.13 8.62 16.45
N VAL A 381 8.35 8.72 15.93
CA VAL A 381 8.71 8.19 14.60
C VAL A 381 8.55 6.68 14.56
N LYS A 382 9.04 5.92 15.54
CA LYS A 382 8.87 4.46 15.63
C LYS A 382 7.39 4.07 15.68
N ALA A 383 6.59 4.76 16.48
CA ALA A 383 5.15 4.51 16.58
C ALA A 383 4.43 4.80 15.25
N TYR A 384 4.79 5.89 14.58
CA TYR A 384 4.30 6.20 13.24
C TYR A 384 4.71 5.13 12.23
N GLN A 385 5.99 4.74 12.17
CA GLN A 385 6.50 3.70 11.29
C GLN A 385 5.78 2.37 11.50
N LYS A 386 5.60 1.95 12.76
CA LYS A 386 4.84 0.73 13.10
C LYS A 386 3.42 0.79 12.56
N ARG A 387 2.71 1.91 12.76
CA ARG A 387 1.33 2.10 12.29
C ARG A 387 1.21 2.10 10.77
N GLN A 388 2.24 2.59 10.06
CA GLN A 388 2.29 2.64 8.60
C GLN A 388 2.91 1.39 7.95
N GLY A 389 3.30 0.38 8.73
CA GLY A 389 3.97 -0.82 8.22
C GLY A 389 5.35 -0.54 7.61
N LEU A 390 5.99 0.56 8.03
CA LEU A 390 7.35 0.89 7.62
C LEU A 390 8.38 0.15 8.49
N GLN A 391 9.62 0.09 8.03
CA GLN A 391 10.72 -0.39 8.87
C GLN A 391 10.85 0.51 10.11
N ILE A 392 10.85 -0.09 11.30
CA ILE A 392 10.85 0.64 12.59
C ILE A 392 12.29 1.02 12.95
N THR A 393 12.81 2.07 12.34
CA THR A 393 14.18 2.55 12.55
C THR A 393 14.27 3.66 13.60
N GLY A 394 13.19 4.40 13.82
CA GLY A 394 13.19 5.65 14.60
C GLY A 394 13.86 6.83 13.89
N ARG A 395 14.29 6.68 12.64
CA ARG A 395 14.80 7.73 11.76
C ARG A 395 13.67 8.17 10.84
N ALA A 396 13.52 9.45 10.61
CA ALA A 396 12.63 9.95 9.58
C ALA A 396 13.41 10.00 8.26
N ASP A 397 13.51 8.83 7.62
CA ASP A 397 14.11 8.63 6.31
C ASP A 397 13.19 9.17 5.18
N PRO A 398 13.66 9.23 3.92
CA PRO A 398 12.88 9.74 2.79
C PRO A 398 11.50 9.10 2.68
N LEU A 399 11.38 7.80 2.87
CA LEU A 399 10.10 7.11 2.78
C LEU A 399 9.17 7.47 3.95
N THR A 400 9.70 7.58 5.17
CA THR A 400 8.95 8.04 6.34
C THR A 400 8.44 9.47 6.15
N LEU A 401 9.29 10.38 5.64
CA LEU A 401 8.93 11.76 5.36
C LEU A 401 7.88 11.86 4.25
N THR A 402 8.04 11.14 3.15
CA THR A 402 7.04 11.10 2.07
C THR A 402 5.68 10.58 2.57
N ARG A 403 5.67 9.58 3.45
CA ARG A 403 4.42 9.01 3.97
C ARG A 403 3.71 9.91 5.00
N ILE A 404 4.46 10.73 5.73
CA ILE A 404 3.88 11.59 6.77
C ILE A 404 3.39 12.94 6.24
N THR A 405 3.85 13.38 5.06
CA THR A 405 3.47 14.66 4.45
C THR A 405 2.13 14.54 3.71
N PRO A 406 1.06 15.20 4.19
CA PRO A 406 -0.22 15.26 3.50
C PRO A 406 -0.24 16.38 2.47
N ASP A 407 -1.16 16.34 1.52
CA ASP A 407 -1.50 17.53 0.74
C ASP A 407 -2.06 18.63 1.64
N VAL A 408 -1.54 19.86 1.46
CA VAL A 408 -2.00 21.05 2.20
C VAL A 408 -2.39 22.16 1.23
N THR A 409 -3.64 22.58 1.32
CA THR A 409 -4.25 23.56 0.41
C THR A 409 -4.70 24.82 1.16
N SER A 410 -5.03 25.88 0.44
CA SER A 410 -5.63 27.09 1.01
C SER A 410 -6.86 26.76 1.86
N GLY A 411 -7.01 27.44 2.99
CA GLY A 411 -8.06 27.19 3.97
C GLY A 411 -7.77 26.08 4.97
N ALA A 412 -6.74 25.23 4.75
CA ALA A 412 -6.33 24.20 5.71
C ALA A 412 -5.89 24.83 7.05
N LYS A 413 -6.05 24.06 8.15
CA LYS A 413 -5.68 24.49 9.51
C LYS A 413 -4.93 23.38 10.25
N GLY A 414 -4.26 23.78 11.35
CA GLY A 414 -3.62 22.87 12.31
C GLY A 414 -2.17 22.54 12.00
N SER A 415 -1.67 21.47 12.64
CA SER A 415 -0.25 21.15 12.67
C SER A 415 0.38 20.90 11.30
N ARG A 416 -0.38 20.37 10.31
CA ARG A 416 0.11 20.23 8.94
C ARG A 416 0.46 21.57 8.29
N VAL A 417 -0.31 22.61 8.59
CA VAL A 417 -0.05 23.98 8.10
C VAL A 417 1.13 24.61 8.84
N ALA A 418 1.23 24.38 10.15
CA ALA A 418 2.39 24.82 10.95
C ALA A 418 3.69 24.26 10.37
N ALA A 419 3.73 22.99 9.98
CA ALA A 419 4.89 22.38 9.33
C ALA A 419 5.29 23.12 8.04
N VAL A 420 4.32 23.45 7.18
CA VAL A 420 4.57 24.25 5.96
C VAL A 420 5.13 25.62 6.29
N GLN A 421 4.48 26.33 7.22
CA GLN A 421 4.87 27.69 7.60
C GLN A 421 6.29 27.74 8.21
N VAL A 422 6.65 26.79 9.04
CA VAL A 422 8.00 26.65 9.62
C VAL A 422 9.04 26.48 8.52
N LEU A 423 8.81 25.60 7.53
CA LEU A 423 9.75 25.37 6.44
C LEU A 423 9.84 26.56 5.47
N LEU A 424 8.73 27.24 5.20
CA LEU A 424 8.73 28.44 4.38
C LEU A 424 9.53 29.58 5.06
N LYS A 425 9.35 29.80 6.36
CA LYS A 425 10.13 30.76 7.14
C LYS A 425 11.64 30.45 7.13
N ALA A 426 12.00 29.19 7.29
CA ALA A 426 13.39 28.76 7.22
C ALA A 426 14.03 29.06 5.85
N ARG A 427 13.19 29.15 4.79
CA ARG A 427 13.59 29.51 3.42
C ARG A 427 13.45 31.02 3.13
N LYS A 428 13.26 31.84 4.17
CA LYS A 428 13.15 33.32 4.10
C LYS A 428 11.86 33.82 3.39
N TYR A 429 10.80 32.99 3.31
CA TYR A 429 9.50 33.48 2.87
C TYR A 429 8.74 34.11 4.04
N THR A 430 8.08 35.25 3.78
CA THR A 430 7.22 35.92 4.75
C THR A 430 5.89 35.17 4.87
N VAL A 431 5.63 34.58 6.02
CA VAL A 431 4.37 33.87 6.34
C VAL A 431 4.02 34.08 7.82
N ASN A 432 2.72 34.17 8.11
CA ASN A 432 2.22 34.25 9.48
C ASN A 432 2.17 32.84 10.09
N SER A 433 2.64 32.65 11.33
CA SER A 433 2.61 31.38 12.06
C SER A 433 1.26 31.18 12.77
N THR A 434 0.17 31.24 12.03
CA THR A 434 -1.20 31.15 12.56
C THR A 434 -1.77 29.74 12.53
N HIS A 435 -1.01 28.76 12.05
CA HIS A 435 -1.51 27.40 11.76
C HIS A 435 -2.72 27.38 10.81
N THR A 436 -2.97 28.47 10.11
CA THR A 436 -4.01 28.60 9.08
C THR A 436 -3.35 28.90 7.74
N PHE A 437 -3.68 28.15 6.71
CA PHE A 437 -3.18 28.37 5.34
C PHE A 437 -3.96 29.53 4.70
N ALA A 438 -3.58 30.74 5.06
CA ALA A 438 -4.18 31.99 4.59
C ALA A 438 -3.44 32.53 3.36
N ALA A 439 -3.85 33.71 2.85
CA ALA A 439 -3.32 34.35 1.65
C ALA A 439 -1.80 34.52 1.65
N THR A 440 -1.17 34.87 2.80
CA THR A 440 0.29 35.01 2.91
C THR A 440 0.99 33.67 2.70
N THR A 441 0.48 32.57 3.26
CA THR A 441 1.01 31.23 3.04
C THR A 441 0.83 30.79 1.57
N LEU A 442 -0.32 31.06 0.97
CA LEU A 442 -0.59 30.77 -0.44
C LEU A 442 0.39 31.50 -1.37
N LYS A 443 0.61 32.80 -1.13
CA LYS A 443 1.57 33.62 -1.88
C LYS A 443 2.99 33.05 -1.78
N ALA A 444 3.42 32.67 -0.58
CA ALA A 444 4.73 32.07 -0.34
C ALA A 444 4.90 30.71 -1.01
N VAL A 445 3.87 29.85 -0.97
CA VAL A 445 3.88 28.53 -1.66
C VAL A 445 3.99 28.73 -3.18
N LYS A 446 3.18 29.59 -3.79
CA LYS A 446 3.25 29.89 -5.23
C LYS A 446 4.62 30.47 -5.63
N ALA A 447 5.20 31.34 -4.81
CA ALA A 447 6.54 31.89 -5.04
C ALA A 447 7.62 30.79 -4.96
N LEU A 448 7.54 29.88 -3.97
CA LEU A 448 8.39 28.70 -3.88
C LEU A 448 8.26 27.83 -5.14
N GLN A 449 7.04 27.50 -5.53
CA GLN A 449 6.75 26.69 -6.73
C GLN A 449 7.34 27.33 -7.99
N LYS A 450 7.16 28.63 -8.18
CA LYS A 450 7.78 29.40 -9.30
C LYS A 450 9.29 29.27 -9.30
N LYS A 451 9.94 29.55 -8.14
CA LYS A 451 11.39 29.47 -8.00
C LYS A 451 11.97 28.12 -8.38
N TYR A 452 11.26 27.04 -8.03
CA TYR A 452 11.70 25.65 -8.29
C TYR A 452 11.04 25.04 -9.54
N ARG A 453 10.43 25.84 -10.39
CA ARG A 453 9.78 25.42 -11.66
C ARG A 453 8.73 24.31 -11.47
N LEU A 454 8.00 24.35 -10.36
CA LEU A 454 6.85 23.50 -10.12
C LEU A 454 5.57 24.18 -10.66
N THR A 455 4.49 23.38 -10.80
CA THR A 455 3.16 23.91 -11.08
C THR A 455 2.75 24.87 -9.96
N GLN A 456 2.35 26.10 -10.32
CA GLN A 456 2.03 27.16 -9.37
C GLN A 456 0.55 27.08 -8.92
N ASP A 457 0.12 25.88 -8.50
CA ASP A 457 -1.25 25.62 -8.06
C ASP A 457 -1.55 26.07 -6.63
N GLY A 458 -0.50 26.38 -5.85
CA GLY A 458 -0.62 26.75 -4.44
C GLY A 458 -0.88 25.55 -3.52
N VAL A 459 -0.81 24.34 -4.03
CA VAL A 459 -0.94 23.09 -3.25
C VAL A 459 0.43 22.64 -2.76
N VAL A 460 0.57 22.41 -1.48
CA VAL A 460 1.77 21.77 -0.93
C VAL A 460 1.60 20.26 -1.04
N GLY A 461 1.72 19.74 -2.26
CA GLY A 461 1.76 18.32 -2.57
C GLY A 461 3.18 17.77 -2.50
N GLU A 462 3.36 16.51 -2.90
CA GLU A 462 4.59 15.72 -2.74
C GLU A 462 5.84 16.44 -3.27
N ARG A 463 5.79 17.02 -4.48
CA ARG A 463 6.93 17.76 -5.06
C ARG A 463 7.25 19.03 -4.28
N THR A 464 6.25 19.74 -3.81
CA THR A 464 6.42 20.96 -3.00
C THR A 464 7.03 20.62 -1.64
N TRP A 465 6.60 19.51 -1.01
CA TRP A 465 7.22 18.97 0.19
C TRP A 465 8.68 18.57 -0.04
N GLY A 466 8.99 17.98 -1.19
CA GLY A 466 10.36 17.64 -1.59
C GLY A 466 11.27 18.86 -1.55
N VAL A 467 10.82 19.95 -2.18
CA VAL A 467 11.54 21.23 -2.13
C VAL A 467 11.61 21.77 -0.71
N LEU A 468 10.55 21.71 0.08
CA LEU A 468 10.53 22.25 1.45
C LEU A 468 11.47 21.51 2.39
N PHE A 469 11.65 20.21 2.28
CA PHE A 469 12.58 19.40 3.06
C PHE A 469 13.98 19.33 2.46
N GLY A 470 14.18 19.55 1.16
CA GLY A 470 15.48 19.62 0.49
C GLY A 470 16.26 20.86 0.89
#